data_bbc032ee61b778c9d976b86f651cdc38
#
_entry.id   bbc032ee61b778c9d976b86f651cdc38
#
_cell.length_a   1.000
_cell.length_b   1.000
_cell.length_c   1.000
_cell.angle_alpha   90.00
_cell.angle_beta   90.00
_cell.angle_gamma   90.00
#
_symmetry.space_group_name_H-M   'P 1'
#
loop_
_entity.id
_entity.type
_entity.pdbx_description
1 polymer ?
#
loop_
_entity_poly.entity_id
_entity_poly.type
_entity_poly.pdbx_seq_one_letter_code
_entity_poly.pdbx_strand_id
1 'polypeptide(L)'
;PKPGMRILDIAAGTGSSSRPLADAGADVIPLDFSKGMLDAGRKRHPDLAFTQGDALALDFKENEFDVTTISFGLRNTSDTSKALRESFRVLKSGGRMVVVEFSQPTNKIFRTIYLRYLMRALPTVARKVSSNPDAYVYLAESILAWPNQNGLAELMKVAGFGSVQWRNLTFGIVAIHTGVKP
;
A
#
# COMPACT_ATOMS: atom_id res chain seq x y z
N PRO A 1 3.24 14.26 -6.67
CA PRO A 1 2.73 15.29 -5.76
C PRO A 1 3.10 16.69 -6.25
N LYS A 2 2.43 17.71 -5.71
CA LYS A 2 2.80 19.11 -5.92
C LYS A 2 3.31 19.66 -4.58
N PRO A 3 4.20 20.67 -4.59
CA PRO A 3 4.63 21.34 -3.36
C PRO A 3 3.42 21.82 -2.54
N GLY A 4 3.49 21.63 -1.22
CA GLY A 4 2.45 22.01 -0.26
C GLY A 4 1.23 21.07 -0.17
N MET A 5 1.14 20.00 -0.97
CA MET A 5 0.12 18.96 -0.77
C MET A 5 0.34 18.23 0.55
N ARG A 6 -0.71 18.03 1.32
CA ARG A 6 -0.69 17.24 2.54
C ARG A 6 -1.00 15.79 2.24
N ILE A 7 -0.05 14.89 2.51
CA ILE A 7 -0.10 13.48 2.13
C ILE A 7 -0.02 12.60 3.37
N LEU A 8 -0.95 11.66 3.53
CA LEU A 8 -0.86 10.58 4.51
C LEU A 8 -0.34 9.32 3.81
N ASP A 9 0.85 8.87 4.19
CA ASP A 9 1.43 7.61 3.70
C ASP A 9 1.17 6.52 4.73
N ILE A 10 0.20 5.64 4.43
CA ILE A 10 -0.33 4.61 5.34
C ILE A 10 0.51 3.33 5.19
N ALA A 11 0.84 2.67 6.29
CA ALA A 11 1.76 1.55 6.36
C ALA A 11 3.13 1.90 5.73
N ALA A 12 3.64 3.06 6.10
CA ALA A 12 4.85 3.67 5.53
C ALA A 12 6.15 2.91 5.90
N GLY A 13 6.08 2.01 6.88
CA GLY A 13 7.23 1.26 7.35
C GLY A 13 8.35 2.19 7.82
N THR A 14 9.52 2.08 7.19
CA THR A 14 10.68 2.94 7.47
C THR A 14 10.71 4.25 6.66
N GLY A 15 9.61 4.60 5.97
CA GLY A 15 9.49 5.85 5.22
C GLY A 15 10.08 5.82 3.80
N SER A 16 10.35 4.64 3.25
CA SER A 16 10.92 4.52 1.90
C SER A 16 10.00 5.05 0.79
N SER A 17 8.67 4.94 0.97
CA SER A 17 7.65 5.54 0.10
C SER A 17 7.44 7.02 0.39
N SER A 18 7.57 7.42 1.64
CA SER A 18 7.35 8.81 2.09
C SER A 18 8.46 9.76 1.64
N ARG A 19 9.71 9.31 1.65
CA ARG A 19 10.88 10.15 1.35
C ARG A 19 10.79 10.84 -0.02
N PRO A 20 10.55 10.11 -1.15
CA PRO A 20 10.43 10.76 -2.46
C PRO A 20 9.26 11.75 -2.56
N LEU A 21 8.18 11.55 -1.77
CA LEU A 21 7.05 12.47 -1.74
C LEU A 21 7.43 13.78 -1.03
N ALA A 22 8.16 13.68 0.08
CA ALA A 22 8.66 14.84 0.81
C ALA A 22 9.73 15.59 0.01
N ASP A 23 10.64 14.89 -0.67
CA ASP A 23 11.65 15.50 -1.56
C ASP A 23 11.01 16.28 -2.72
N ALA A 24 9.80 15.89 -3.14
CA ALA A 24 9.01 16.62 -4.13
C ALA A 24 8.25 17.83 -3.53
N GLY A 25 8.48 18.17 -2.26
CA GLY A 25 7.94 19.33 -1.58
C GLY A 25 6.55 19.14 -0.94
N ALA A 26 6.08 17.90 -0.81
CA ALA A 26 4.82 17.62 -0.10
C ALA A 26 5.03 17.58 1.43
N ASP A 27 3.97 17.97 2.17
CA ASP A 27 3.87 17.75 3.61
C ASP A 27 3.41 16.30 3.84
N VAL A 28 4.34 15.41 4.15
CA VAL A 28 4.09 13.97 4.25
C VAL A 28 4.07 13.52 5.70
N ILE A 29 3.00 12.82 6.09
CA ILE A 29 2.88 12.15 7.38
C ILE A 29 3.01 10.63 7.13
N PRO A 30 4.19 10.02 7.43
CA PRO A 30 4.34 8.58 7.44
C PRO A 30 3.62 7.98 8.65
N LEU A 31 2.66 7.08 8.40
CA LEU A 31 1.91 6.39 9.46
C LEU A 31 2.14 4.89 9.36
N ASP A 32 2.45 4.25 10.47
CA ASP A 32 2.56 2.79 10.57
C ASP A 32 2.07 2.28 11.93
N PHE A 33 1.59 1.04 11.94
CA PHE A 33 1.18 0.37 13.17
C PHE A 33 2.40 -0.08 14.01
N SER A 34 3.48 -0.47 13.34
CA SER A 34 4.68 -1.04 13.95
C SER A 34 5.61 0.02 14.52
N LYS A 35 5.66 0.10 15.86
CA LYS A 35 6.61 0.98 16.55
C LYS A 35 8.06 0.75 16.11
N GLY A 36 8.47 -0.50 15.88
CA GLY A 36 9.84 -0.81 15.45
C GLY A 36 10.17 -0.26 14.08
N MET A 37 9.22 -0.28 13.14
CA MET A 37 9.38 0.33 11.82
C MET A 37 9.49 1.85 11.93
N LEU A 38 8.65 2.48 12.74
CA LEU A 38 8.69 3.93 12.97
C LEU A 38 10.01 4.38 13.61
N ASP A 39 10.51 3.63 14.61
CA ASP A 39 11.77 3.95 15.27
C ASP A 39 12.97 3.83 14.29
N ALA A 40 12.95 2.83 13.41
CA ALA A 40 13.93 2.71 12.34
C ALA A 40 13.78 3.83 11.28
N GLY A 41 12.54 4.20 10.95
CA GLY A 41 12.23 5.31 10.04
C GLY A 41 12.73 6.65 10.55
N ARG A 42 12.48 6.99 11.83
CA ARG A 42 12.96 8.22 12.48
C ARG A 42 14.48 8.34 12.47
N LYS A 43 15.20 7.21 12.63
CA LYS A 43 16.66 7.18 12.53
C LYS A 43 17.15 7.46 11.12
N ARG A 44 16.44 6.95 10.10
CA ARG A 44 16.80 7.09 8.68
C ARG A 44 16.41 8.45 8.10
N HIS A 45 15.26 8.98 8.52
CA HIS A 45 14.65 10.21 8.01
C HIS A 45 14.16 11.06 9.18
N PRO A 46 15.07 11.70 9.95
CA PRO A 46 14.74 12.43 11.18
C PRO A 46 13.89 13.69 10.94
N ASP A 47 13.82 14.15 9.71
CA ASP A 47 13.03 15.27 9.24
C ASP A 47 11.57 14.93 8.92
N LEU A 48 11.19 13.63 8.89
CA LEU A 48 9.82 13.20 8.65
C LEU A 48 9.06 12.97 9.98
N ALA A 49 7.81 13.43 10.02
CA ALA A 49 6.93 13.33 11.19
C ALA A 49 6.25 11.95 11.29
N PHE A 50 7.01 10.90 11.59
CA PHE A 50 6.48 9.54 11.75
C PHE A 50 5.44 9.45 12.86
N THR A 51 4.24 8.97 12.52
CA THR A 51 3.09 8.84 13.42
C THR A 51 2.72 7.36 13.60
N GLN A 52 2.51 6.93 14.83
CA GLN A 52 1.96 5.59 15.09
C GLN A 52 0.44 5.64 14.94
N GLY A 53 -0.13 4.67 14.19
CA GLY A 53 -1.58 4.60 14.01
C GLY A 53 -2.01 3.33 13.31
N ASP A 54 -3.32 3.07 13.41
CA ASP A 54 -3.97 1.93 12.75
C ASP A 54 -4.68 2.42 11.48
N ALA A 55 -4.39 1.77 10.35
CA ALA A 55 -5.07 2.04 9.08
C ALA A 55 -6.59 1.82 9.15
N LEU A 56 -7.06 1.03 10.12
CA LEU A 56 -8.48 0.75 10.34
C LEU A 56 -9.18 1.78 11.22
N ALA A 57 -8.44 2.69 11.85
CA ALA A 57 -8.98 3.73 12.74
C ALA A 57 -7.99 4.90 12.76
N LEU A 58 -8.00 5.69 11.69
CA LEU A 58 -7.09 6.82 11.52
C LEU A 58 -7.46 7.97 12.47
N ASP A 59 -6.53 8.36 13.35
CA ASP A 59 -6.71 9.48 14.28
C ASP A 59 -6.45 10.83 13.58
N PHE A 60 -7.23 11.08 12.53
CA PHE A 60 -7.24 12.32 11.76
C PHE A 60 -8.68 12.74 11.48
N LYS A 61 -8.88 14.05 11.27
CA LYS A 61 -10.19 14.62 10.93
C LYS A 61 -10.62 14.19 9.52
N GLU A 62 -11.90 14.28 9.27
CA GLU A 62 -12.42 14.19 7.90
C GLU A 62 -11.89 15.33 7.04
N ASN A 63 -11.66 15.06 5.75
CA ASN A 63 -11.26 16.07 4.76
C ASN A 63 -9.94 16.80 5.11
N GLU A 64 -8.97 16.09 5.63
CA GLU A 64 -7.70 16.66 6.10
C GLU A 64 -6.59 16.57 5.05
N PHE A 65 -6.57 15.51 4.22
CA PHE A 65 -5.48 15.21 3.29
C PHE A 65 -5.86 15.42 1.84
N ASP A 66 -4.90 15.89 1.05
CA ASP A 66 -5.03 15.99 -0.41
C ASP A 66 -4.81 14.64 -1.09
N VAL A 67 -3.93 13.81 -0.50
CA VAL A 67 -3.62 12.46 -1.00
C VAL A 67 -3.45 11.50 0.17
N THR A 68 -3.96 10.27 0.02
CA THR A 68 -3.55 9.13 0.84
C THR A 68 -2.80 8.11 -0.03
N THR A 69 -1.73 7.54 0.49
CA THR A 69 -0.97 6.48 -0.19
C THR A 69 -0.86 5.25 0.70
N ILE A 70 -0.82 4.08 0.08
CA ILE A 70 -0.45 2.84 0.76
C ILE A 70 0.32 1.95 -0.21
N SER A 71 1.54 1.54 0.20
CA SER A 71 2.45 0.77 -0.64
C SER A 71 2.78 -0.56 0.03
N PHE A 72 2.33 -1.68 -0.57
CA PHE A 72 2.56 -3.05 -0.13
C PHE A 72 2.10 -3.35 1.32
N GLY A 73 1.18 -2.52 1.83
CA GLY A 73 0.65 -2.62 3.19
C GLY A 73 -0.81 -3.04 3.26
N LEU A 74 -1.60 -2.74 2.22
CA LEU A 74 -3.05 -2.91 2.26
C LEU A 74 -3.48 -4.37 2.42
N ARG A 75 -2.77 -5.32 1.79
CA ARG A 75 -3.04 -6.75 1.90
C ARG A 75 -2.80 -7.32 3.30
N ASN A 76 -2.03 -6.62 4.13
CA ASN A 76 -1.71 -7.03 5.51
C ASN A 76 -2.70 -6.47 6.53
N THR A 77 -3.67 -5.66 6.12
CA THR A 77 -4.73 -5.18 7.01
C THR A 77 -5.75 -6.30 7.26
N SER A 78 -6.26 -6.37 8.48
CA SER A 78 -7.28 -7.36 8.83
C SER A 78 -8.66 -7.09 8.19
N ASP A 79 -8.91 -5.84 7.78
CA ASP A 79 -10.11 -5.42 7.06
C ASP A 79 -9.76 -4.36 6.00
N THR A 80 -9.52 -4.84 4.78
CA THR A 80 -9.21 -3.99 3.63
C THR A 80 -10.31 -2.95 3.35
N SER A 81 -11.58 -3.35 3.47
CA SER A 81 -12.70 -2.45 3.21
C SER A 81 -12.77 -1.32 4.23
N LYS A 82 -12.47 -1.58 5.50
CA LYS A 82 -12.42 -0.56 6.55
C LYS A 82 -11.25 0.38 6.33
N ALA A 83 -10.04 -0.13 5.99
CA ALA A 83 -8.88 0.70 5.67
C ALA A 83 -9.14 1.65 4.48
N LEU A 84 -9.84 1.15 3.44
CA LEU A 84 -10.25 1.97 2.30
C LEU A 84 -11.27 3.06 2.71
N ARG A 85 -12.25 2.74 3.56
CA ARG A 85 -13.22 3.73 4.07
C ARG A 85 -12.56 4.79 4.95
N GLU A 86 -11.62 4.42 5.80
CA GLU A 86 -10.85 5.38 6.61
C GLU A 86 -10.00 6.30 5.74
N SER A 87 -9.31 5.74 4.73
CA SER A 87 -8.58 6.54 3.74
C SER A 87 -9.51 7.51 2.99
N PHE A 88 -10.72 7.06 2.64
CA PHE A 88 -11.73 7.92 2.02
C PHE A 88 -12.19 9.02 2.96
N ARG A 89 -12.45 8.71 4.22
CA ARG A 89 -12.92 9.67 5.23
C ARG A 89 -11.96 10.84 5.39
N VAL A 90 -10.67 10.55 5.55
CA VAL A 90 -9.66 11.59 5.81
C VAL A 90 -9.27 12.40 4.57
N LEU A 91 -9.59 11.95 3.37
CA LEU A 91 -9.36 12.69 2.13
C LEU A 91 -10.33 13.87 1.99
N LYS A 92 -9.84 14.98 1.48
CA LYS A 92 -10.66 16.12 0.99
C LYS A 92 -11.47 15.72 -0.24
N SER A 93 -12.60 16.40 -0.50
CA SER A 93 -13.25 16.31 -1.82
C SER A 93 -12.28 16.70 -2.93
N GLY A 94 -12.24 15.91 -4.01
CA GLY A 94 -11.23 16.02 -5.06
C GLY A 94 -9.89 15.38 -4.72
N GLY A 95 -9.69 14.96 -3.46
CA GLY A 95 -8.49 14.26 -3.01
C GLY A 95 -8.36 12.86 -3.62
N ARG A 96 -7.16 12.33 -3.63
CA ARG A 96 -6.84 11.08 -4.32
C ARG A 96 -6.22 10.04 -3.40
N MET A 97 -6.69 8.81 -3.49
CA MET A 97 -6.00 7.65 -2.94
C MET A 97 -5.13 6.99 -4.02
N VAL A 98 -3.93 6.57 -3.62
CA VAL A 98 -2.99 5.78 -4.44
C VAL A 98 -2.64 4.51 -3.70
N VAL A 99 -2.91 3.35 -4.31
CA VAL A 99 -2.55 2.03 -3.77
C VAL A 99 -1.55 1.38 -4.71
N VAL A 100 -0.37 1.05 -4.18
CA VAL A 100 0.63 0.23 -4.87
C VAL A 100 0.64 -1.14 -4.20
N GLU A 101 0.23 -2.18 -4.91
CA GLU A 101 0.13 -3.51 -4.29
C GLU A 101 0.40 -4.63 -5.31
N PHE A 102 0.73 -5.80 -4.79
CA PHE A 102 0.79 -6.99 -5.61
C PHE A 102 -0.55 -7.24 -6.30
N SER A 103 -0.49 -7.89 -7.45
CA SER A 103 -1.66 -8.25 -8.23
C SER A 103 -1.38 -9.50 -9.05
N GLN A 104 -2.27 -9.84 -9.94
CA GLN A 104 -2.15 -11.03 -10.76
C GLN A 104 -1.75 -10.66 -12.20
N PRO A 105 -0.70 -11.31 -12.78
CA PRO A 105 -0.35 -11.10 -14.17
C PRO A 105 -1.54 -11.33 -15.10
N THR A 106 -1.69 -10.44 -16.08
CA THR A 106 -2.84 -10.47 -17.03
C THR A 106 -2.66 -11.53 -18.10
N ASN A 107 -1.40 -11.84 -18.50
CA ASN A 107 -1.12 -12.92 -19.43
C ASN A 107 -1.26 -14.29 -18.74
N LYS A 108 -2.09 -15.17 -19.26
CA LYS A 108 -2.42 -16.48 -18.66
C LYS A 108 -1.19 -17.39 -18.49
N ILE A 109 -0.30 -17.44 -19.48
CA ILE A 109 0.89 -18.29 -19.48
C ILE A 109 1.85 -17.76 -18.41
N PHE A 110 2.15 -16.47 -18.44
CA PHE A 110 3.03 -15.84 -17.46
C PHE A 110 2.48 -15.96 -16.04
N ARG A 111 1.17 -15.80 -15.84
CA ARG A 111 0.49 -16.00 -14.55
C ARG A 111 0.71 -17.40 -14.01
N THR A 112 0.59 -18.44 -14.86
CA THR A 112 0.81 -19.82 -14.44
C THR A 112 2.26 -20.05 -13.97
N ILE A 113 3.23 -19.51 -14.69
CA ILE A 113 4.65 -19.58 -14.33
C ILE A 113 4.91 -18.84 -13.02
N TYR A 114 4.38 -17.62 -12.88
CA TYR A 114 4.53 -16.79 -11.70
C TYR A 114 3.93 -17.45 -10.44
N LEU A 115 2.72 -17.99 -10.55
CA LEU A 115 2.07 -18.69 -9.43
C LEU A 115 2.84 -19.95 -9.02
N ARG A 116 3.39 -20.72 -10.00
CA ARG A 116 4.27 -21.86 -9.69
C ARG A 116 5.56 -21.42 -8.98
N TYR A 117 6.13 -20.30 -9.39
CA TYR A 117 7.29 -19.70 -8.72
C TYR A 117 6.96 -19.34 -7.27
N LEU A 118 5.87 -18.59 -7.02
CA LEU A 118 5.46 -18.20 -5.68
C LEU A 118 5.20 -19.41 -4.78
N MET A 119 4.52 -20.45 -5.28
CA MET A 119 4.13 -21.61 -4.46
C MET A 119 5.25 -22.59 -4.19
N ARG A 120 6.20 -22.76 -5.11
CA ARG A 120 7.20 -23.83 -5.04
C ARG A 120 8.63 -23.32 -4.94
N ALA A 121 9.02 -22.41 -5.82
CA ALA A 121 10.42 -21.98 -5.90
C ALA A 121 10.77 -21.01 -4.77
N LEU A 122 9.95 -19.99 -4.54
CA LEU A 122 10.22 -18.95 -3.53
C LEU A 122 10.38 -19.52 -2.12
N PRO A 123 9.45 -20.34 -1.58
CA PRO A 123 9.61 -20.95 -0.26
C PRO A 123 10.83 -21.89 -0.18
N THR A 124 11.11 -22.64 -1.24
CA THR A 124 12.24 -23.58 -1.27
C THR A 124 13.58 -22.84 -1.26
N VAL A 125 13.71 -21.78 -2.03
CA VAL A 125 14.91 -20.93 -2.05
C VAL A 125 15.04 -20.19 -0.71
N ALA A 126 13.96 -19.62 -0.19
CA ALA A 126 13.96 -18.89 1.08
C ALA A 126 14.45 -19.75 2.26
N ARG A 127 14.06 -21.03 2.31
CA ARG A 127 14.55 -21.96 3.35
C ARG A 127 16.07 -22.18 3.30
N LYS A 128 16.70 -21.99 2.15
CA LYS A 128 18.14 -22.21 1.98
C LYS A 128 18.99 -20.95 2.22
N VAL A 129 18.44 -19.76 1.94
CA VAL A 129 19.24 -18.53 1.90
C VAL A 129 18.75 -17.44 2.85
N SER A 130 17.55 -17.58 3.44
CA SER A 130 16.98 -16.56 4.32
C SER A 130 17.10 -16.94 5.78
N SER A 131 17.37 -15.95 6.63
CA SER A 131 17.28 -16.06 8.09
C SER A 131 15.83 -16.15 8.62
N ASN A 132 14.83 -15.79 7.77
CA ASN A 132 13.41 -15.88 8.09
C ASN A 132 12.61 -16.43 6.90
N PRO A 133 12.63 -17.76 6.68
CA PRO A 133 11.90 -18.41 5.57
C PRO A 133 10.39 -18.23 5.65
N ASP A 134 9.82 -18.18 6.86
CA ASP A 134 8.38 -18.09 7.08
C ASP A 134 7.78 -16.76 6.57
N ALA A 135 8.57 -15.69 6.60
CA ALA A 135 8.17 -14.41 6.00
C ALA A 135 7.92 -14.51 4.48
N TYR A 136 8.66 -15.37 3.79
CA TYR A 136 8.48 -15.59 2.34
C TYR A 136 7.30 -16.51 2.04
N VAL A 137 7.03 -17.49 2.91
CA VAL A 137 5.79 -18.30 2.83
C VAL A 137 4.58 -17.39 3.01
N TYR A 138 4.57 -16.59 4.07
CA TYR A 138 3.51 -15.60 4.31
C TYR A 138 3.33 -14.63 3.12
N LEU A 139 4.43 -14.12 2.56
CA LEU A 139 4.39 -13.25 1.38
C LEU A 139 3.69 -13.95 0.21
N ALA A 140 4.06 -15.19 -0.10
CA ALA A 140 3.45 -15.95 -1.19
C ALA A 140 1.95 -16.17 -0.95
N GLU A 141 1.57 -16.60 0.26
CA GLU A 141 0.17 -16.85 0.65
C GLU A 141 -0.65 -15.56 0.60
N SER A 142 -0.13 -14.45 1.14
CA SER A 142 -0.82 -13.16 1.12
C SER A 142 -1.04 -12.64 -0.30
N ILE A 143 -0.08 -12.83 -1.22
CA ILE A 143 -0.24 -12.45 -2.63
C ILE A 143 -1.29 -13.34 -3.32
N LEU A 144 -1.32 -14.63 -3.03
CA LEU A 144 -2.28 -15.57 -3.63
C LEU A 144 -3.72 -15.31 -3.18
N ALA A 145 -3.91 -14.93 -1.92
CA ALA A 145 -5.21 -14.57 -1.35
C ALA A 145 -5.70 -13.17 -1.79
N TRP A 146 -4.78 -12.32 -2.29
CA TRP A 146 -5.08 -10.94 -2.64
C TRP A 146 -5.89 -10.83 -3.93
N PRO A 147 -6.89 -9.93 -4.01
CA PRO A 147 -7.67 -9.72 -5.21
C PRO A 147 -6.81 -9.25 -6.40
N ASN A 148 -7.27 -9.57 -7.60
CA ASN A 148 -6.69 -9.01 -8.81
C ASN A 148 -7.05 -7.52 -8.98
N GLN A 149 -6.57 -6.89 -10.07
CA GLN A 149 -6.76 -5.47 -10.34
C GLN A 149 -8.24 -5.05 -10.29
N ASN A 150 -9.12 -5.82 -10.95
CA ASN A 150 -10.56 -5.53 -10.96
C ASN A 150 -11.16 -5.66 -9.55
N GLY A 151 -10.76 -6.69 -8.80
CA GLY A 151 -11.26 -6.93 -7.44
C GLY A 151 -10.91 -5.77 -6.50
N LEU A 152 -9.67 -5.27 -6.54
CA LEU A 152 -9.28 -4.10 -5.73
C LEU A 152 -10.01 -2.84 -6.20
N ALA A 153 -10.17 -2.64 -7.51
CA ALA A 153 -10.91 -1.50 -8.04
C ALA A 153 -12.37 -1.50 -7.55
N GLU A 154 -13.03 -2.65 -7.50
CA GLU A 154 -14.40 -2.75 -6.95
C GLU A 154 -14.45 -2.46 -5.45
N LEU A 155 -13.48 -2.94 -4.65
CA LEU A 155 -13.40 -2.59 -3.23
C LEU A 155 -13.23 -1.08 -3.03
N MET A 156 -12.44 -0.40 -3.86
CA MET A 156 -12.29 1.05 -3.81
C MET A 156 -13.61 1.76 -4.17
N LYS A 157 -14.33 1.30 -5.19
CA LYS A 157 -15.64 1.87 -5.55
C LYS A 157 -16.66 1.69 -4.43
N VAL A 158 -16.73 0.52 -3.80
CA VAL A 158 -17.60 0.25 -2.64
C VAL A 158 -17.25 1.14 -1.46
N ALA A 159 -15.97 1.50 -1.29
CA ALA A 159 -15.53 2.46 -0.27
C ALA A 159 -15.92 3.92 -0.57
N GLY A 160 -16.45 4.22 -1.77
CA GLY A 160 -16.93 5.55 -2.18
C GLY A 160 -16.07 6.26 -3.22
N PHE A 161 -14.92 5.68 -3.61
CA PHE A 161 -14.04 6.32 -4.60
C PHE A 161 -14.66 6.33 -6.00
N GLY A 162 -14.66 7.49 -6.62
CA GLY A 162 -14.95 7.69 -8.05
C GLY A 162 -13.69 7.61 -8.91
N SER A 163 -13.88 7.57 -10.22
CA SER A 163 -12.79 7.59 -11.23
C SER A 163 -11.66 6.57 -10.93
N VAL A 164 -12.04 5.37 -10.46
CA VAL A 164 -11.06 4.33 -10.10
C VAL A 164 -10.39 3.81 -11.37
N GLN A 165 -9.08 3.89 -11.41
CA GLN A 165 -8.23 3.44 -12.51
C GLN A 165 -7.04 2.67 -11.96
N TRP A 166 -6.41 1.82 -12.82
CA TRP A 166 -5.15 1.19 -12.45
C TRP A 166 -4.19 1.09 -13.64
N ARG A 167 -2.92 0.96 -13.30
CA ARG A 167 -1.83 0.71 -14.23
C ARG A 167 -1.02 -0.48 -13.75
N ASN A 168 -0.82 -1.45 -14.61
CA ASN A 168 0.04 -2.60 -14.32
C ASN A 168 1.52 -2.23 -14.41
N LEU A 169 2.29 -2.75 -13.47
CA LEU A 169 3.75 -2.76 -13.47
C LEU A 169 4.24 -4.21 -13.55
N THR A 170 5.44 -4.41 -14.09
CA THR A 170 6.08 -5.72 -14.15
C THR A 170 5.12 -6.82 -14.64
N PHE A 171 4.54 -6.60 -15.81
CA PHE A 171 3.55 -7.52 -16.45
C PHE A 171 2.32 -7.83 -15.60
N GLY A 172 1.97 -6.96 -14.66
CA GLY A 172 0.80 -7.10 -13.78
C GLY A 172 1.08 -7.83 -12.46
N ILE A 173 2.34 -8.12 -12.12
CA ILE A 173 2.72 -8.60 -10.78
C ILE A 173 2.42 -7.56 -9.71
N VAL A 174 2.58 -6.28 -10.06
CA VAL A 174 2.22 -5.12 -9.24
C VAL A 174 1.25 -4.26 -10.03
N ALA A 175 0.32 -3.64 -9.36
CA ALA A 175 -0.56 -2.63 -9.94
C ALA A 175 -0.60 -1.37 -9.06
N ILE A 176 -0.67 -0.21 -9.72
CA ILE A 176 -0.97 1.06 -9.08
C ILE A 176 -2.43 1.35 -9.32
N HIS A 177 -3.24 1.41 -8.27
CA HIS A 177 -4.63 1.86 -8.33
C HIS A 177 -4.72 3.31 -7.86
N THR A 178 -5.60 4.06 -8.49
CA THR A 178 -5.94 5.42 -8.06
C THR A 178 -7.45 5.58 -8.03
N GLY A 179 -7.96 6.27 -7.01
CA GLY A 179 -9.37 6.65 -6.91
C GLY A 179 -9.48 8.08 -6.38
N VAL A 180 -10.52 8.79 -6.72
CA VAL A 180 -10.77 10.16 -6.32
C VAL A 180 -11.98 10.19 -5.40
N LYS A 181 -11.91 10.95 -4.30
CA LYS A 181 -13.08 11.28 -3.49
C LYS A 181 -13.90 12.33 -4.23
N PRO A 182 -15.17 12.08 -4.58
CA PRO A 182 -16.04 13.07 -5.23
C PRO A 182 -16.19 14.38 -4.46
#